data_94fdd703f84128c77bded469e0a3a3df
#
_entry.id   94fdd703f84128c77bded469e0a3a3df
#
_cell.length_a   1.000
_cell.length_b   1.000
_cell.length_c   1.000
_cell.angle_alpha   90.00
_cell.angle_beta   90.00
_cell.angle_gamma   90.00
#
_symmetry.space_group_name_H-M   'P 1'
#
loop_
_entity.id
_entity.type
_entity.pdbx_description
1 polymer ?
#
loop_
_entity_poly.entity_id
_entity_poly.type
_entity_poly.pdbx_seq_one_letter_code
_entity_poly.pdbx_strand_id
1 'polypeptide(L)'
;LDWWNGVRSVLVDADLSGMILGMTLRTKPEDIYRALIEATAYGTRKIIDAFRSSGVEVNSFYAAGGISQKDPMTMQIYADVINMPIKIADCEQGGALGSAIYGACAAGADKGGYDSLYDGAAALGKVKDKMYYPIPENVELYNKLYAEYELLHDYFGRGDNDVMKRLKAIKNS
;
A
#
# COMPACT_ATOMS: atom_id res chain seq x y z
N LEU A 1 6.76 5.10 10.65
CA LEU A 1 5.58 4.21 10.66
C LEU A 1 4.34 5.01 10.27
N ASP A 2 3.59 4.52 9.29
CA ASP A 2 2.43 5.18 8.68
C ASP A 2 1.08 4.91 9.38
N TRP A 3 1.11 4.62 10.66
CA TRP A 3 -0.05 4.18 11.44
C TRP A 3 -0.92 5.34 11.97
N TRP A 4 -1.21 6.34 11.14
CA TRP A 4 -1.93 7.57 11.55
C TRP A 4 -3.35 7.32 12.05
N ASN A 5 -3.95 6.17 11.69
CA ASN A 5 -5.27 5.75 12.14
C ASN A 5 -5.28 4.28 12.58
N GLY A 6 -4.25 3.87 13.32
CA GLY A 6 -4.03 2.48 13.68
C GLY A 6 -3.58 1.62 12.49
N VAL A 7 -3.49 0.32 12.70
CA VAL A 7 -3.07 -0.65 11.69
C VAL A 7 -4.19 -1.64 11.42
N ARG A 8 -4.75 -1.62 10.22
CA ARG A 8 -5.83 -2.53 9.81
C ARG A 8 -5.33 -3.87 9.25
N SER A 9 -4.14 -3.87 8.69
CA SER A 9 -3.54 -5.03 8.03
C SER A 9 -2.36 -5.55 8.84
N VAL A 10 -2.11 -6.84 8.82
CA VAL A 10 -1.01 -7.55 9.47
C VAL A 10 -1.12 -7.54 11.00
N LEU A 11 -1.09 -6.38 11.67
CA LEU A 11 -1.17 -6.27 13.13
C LEU A 11 -2.61 -6.20 13.66
N VAL A 12 -3.53 -5.65 12.89
CA VAL A 12 -4.96 -5.49 13.24
C VAL A 12 -5.15 -4.81 14.61
N ASP A 13 -4.44 -3.71 14.84
CA ASP A 13 -4.44 -2.97 16.11
C ASP A 13 -4.75 -1.49 15.87
N ALA A 14 -5.91 -1.04 16.35
CA ALA A 14 -6.39 0.34 16.24
C ALA A 14 -5.74 1.30 17.26
N ASP A 15 -5.01 0.77 18.24
CA ASP A 15 -4.39 1.57 19.30
C ASP A 15 -2.94 1.96 18.99
N LEU A 16 -2.40 1.45 17.90
CA LEU A 16 -1.12 1.88 17.38
C LEU A 16 -1.24 3.27 16.70
N SER A 17 -0.14 3.99 16.66
CA SER A 17 -0.09 5.36 16.11
C SER A 17 1.14 5.57 15.22
N GLY A 18 1.06 6.56 14.35
CA GLY A 18 2.17 6.95 13.48
C GLY A 18 3.38 7.46 14.26
N MET A 19 4.56 7.29 13.66
CA MET A 19 5.83 7.75 14.24
C MET A 19 6.76 8.26 13.15
N ILE A 20 7.45 9.36 13.44
CA ILE A 20 8.55 9.88 12.64
C ILE A 20 9.81 9.82 13.51
N LEU A 21 10.86 9.19 13.00
CA LEU A 21 12.14 9.04 13.69
C LEU A 21 13.28 9.65 12.87
N GLY A 22 14.32 10.14 13.55
CA GLY A 22 15.55 10.60 12.89
C GLY A 22 15.51 12.05 12.41
N MET A 23 14.55 12.86 12.84
CA MET A 23 14.52 14.29 12.53
C MET A 23 15.71 15.03 13.16
N THR A 24 16.30 15.95 12.39
CA THR A 24 17.41 16.80 12.80
C THR A 24 17.12 18.27 12.50
N LEU A 25 17.98 19.17 12.91
CA LEU A 25 17.90 20.60 12.55
C LEU A 25 18.03 20.86 11.03
N ARG A 26 18.48 19.88 10.27
CA ARG A 26 18.60 19.96 8.80
C ARG A 26 17.41 19.38 8.07
N THR A 27 16.48 18.72 8.77
CA THR A 27 15.30 18.12 8.17
C THR A 27 14.37 19.20 7.63
N LYS A 28 14.01 19.09 6.37
CA LYS A 28 13.15 20.02 5.65
C LYS A 28 11.74 19.44 5.49
N PRO A 29 10.72 20.28 5.23
CA PRO A 29 9.35 19.81 4.99
C PRO A 29 9.24 18.78 3.85
N GLU A 30 10.01 18.95 2.77
CA GLU A 30 10.05 18.01 1.65
C GLU A 30 10.60 16.65 2.03
N ASP A 31 11.56 16.57 2.96
CA ASP A 31 12.09 15.31 3.48
C ASP A 31 11.01 14.56 4.26
N ILE A 32 10.23 15.29 5.08
CA ILE A 32 9.10 14.72 5.83
C ILE A 32 8.02 14.23 4.86
N TYR A 33 7.67 15.03 3.87
CA TYR A 33 6.67 14.67 2.87
C TYR A 33 7.06 13.37 2.13
N ARG A 34 8.31 13.28 1.69
CA ARG A 34 8.83 12.07 1.04
C ARG A 34 8.81 10.87 1.98
N ALA A 35 9.26 11.03 3.22
CA ALA A 35 9.26 9.96 4.22
C ALA A 35 7.84 9.44 4.52
N LEU A 36 6.82 10.30 4.50
CA LEU A 36 5.42 9.89 4.65
C LEU A 36 4.95 9.00 3.49
N ILE A 37 5.34 9.33 2.25
CA ILE A 37 5.04 8.50 1.08
C ILE A 37 5.77 7.16 1.17
N GLU A 38 7.07 7.19 1.47
CA GLU A 38 7.89 5.98 1.61
C GLU A 38 7.36 5.05 2.69
N ALA A 39 6.89 5.59 3.82
CA ALA A 39 6.30 4.80 4.90
C ALA A 39 5.05 4.02 4.44
N THR A 40 4.18 4.63 3.62
CA THR A 40 3.01 3.92 3.06
C THR A 40 3.42 2.82 2.08
N ALA A 41 4.50 3.02 1.33
CA ALA A 41 5.05 2.00 0.46
C ALA A 41 5.65 0.82 1.25
N TYR A 42 6.35 1.09 2.38
CA TYR A 42 6.81 0.02 3.27
C TYR A 42 5.66 -0.75 3.90
N GLY A 43 4.60 -0.08 4.33
CA GLY A 43 3.38 -0.75 4.81
C GLY A 43 2.77 -1.67 3.76
N THR A 44 2.74 -1.24 2.50
CA THR A 44 2.30 -2.07 1.37
C THR A 44 3.22 -3.27 1.15
N ARG A 45 4.53 -3.09 1.19
CA ARG A 45 5.51 -4.19 1.11
C ARG A 45 5.30 -5.20 2.24
N LYS A 46 5.05 -4.76 3.47
CA LYS A 46 4.76 -5.63 4.62
C LYS A 46 3.53 -6.50 4.38
N ILE A 47 2.49 -5.98 3.75
CA ILE A 47 1.30 -6.74 3.37
C ILE A 47 1.65 -7.80 2.30
N ILE A 48 2.42 -7.42 1.27
CA ILE A 48 2.87 -8.35 0.22
C ILE A 48 3.70 -9.48 0.84
N ASP A 49 4.61 -9.17 1.74
CA ASP A 49 5.46 -10.14 2.41
C ASP A 49 4.65 -11.06 3.34
N ALA A 50 3.58 -10.56 3.97
CA ALA A 50 2.64 -11.38 4.73
C ALA A 50 1.88 -12.37 3.84
N PHE A 51 1.45 -11.98 2.63
CA PHE A 51 0.87 -12.91 1.66
C PHE A 51 1.87 -13.99 1.25
N ARG A 52 3.09 -13.60 0.89
CA ARG A 52 4.15 -14.53 0.46
C ARG A 52 4.51 -15.53 1.56
N SER A 53 4.63 -15.05 2.80
CA SER A 53 4.91 -15.93 3.95
C SER A 53 3.78 -16.91 4.26
N SER A 54 2.55 -16.60 3.86
CA SER A 54 1.39 -17.47 3.96
C SER A 54 1.24 -18.43 2.75
N GLY A 55 2.21 -18.46 1.84
CA GLY A 55 2.20 -19.30 0.65
C GLY A 55 1.36 -18.76 -0.52
N VAL A 56 0.92 -17.50 -0.44
CA VAL A 56 0.19 -16.84 -1.52
C VAL A 56 1.19 -16.12 -2.43
N GLU A 57 1.23 -16.53 -3.69
CA GLU A 57 2.07 -15.84 -4.70
C GLU A 57 1.47 -14.49 -5.09
N VAL A 58 2.31 -13.46 -5.05
CA VAL A 58 1.96 -12.11 -5.53
C VAL A 58 2.83 -11.81 -6.75
N ASN A 59 2.25 -12.00 -7.94
CA ASN A 59 2.96 -11.90 -9.22
C ASN A 59 2.69 -10.62 -9.99
N SER A 60 1.68 -9.85 -9.62
CA SER A 60 1.29 -8.60 -10.28
C SER A 60 0.79 -7.58 -9.28
N PHE A 61 1.13 -6.31 -9.52
CA PHE A 61 0.64 -5.19 -8.73
C PHE A 61 -0.09 -4.19 -9.62
N TYR A 62 -1.35 -3.93 -9.31
CA TYR A 62 -2.19 -2.97 -10.03
C TYR A 62 -2.55 -1.83 -9.07
N ALA A 63 -2.22 -0.61 -9.45
CA ALA A 63 -2.61 0.58 -8.72
C ALA A 63 -3.82 1.25 -9.38
N ALA A 64 -4.82 1.61 -8.58
CA ALA A 64 -6.02 2.30 -9.02
C ALA A 64 -6.30 3.52 -8.12
N GLY A 65 -7.12 4.44 -8.62
CA GLY A 65 -7.52 5.65 -7.89
C GLY A 65 -6.69 6.88 -8.23
N GLY A 66 -7.05 8.02 -7.63
CA GLY A 66 -6.54 9.33 -8.03
C GLY A 66 -5.03 9.52 -7.92
N ILE A 67 -4.42 8.99 -6.86
CA ILE A 67 -2.95 9.09 -6.63
C ILE A 67 -2.21 8.37 -7.75
N SER A 68 -2.61 7.15 -8.10
CA SER A 68 -1.95 6.37 -9.15
C SER A 68 -2.02 7.03 -10.53
N GLN A 69 -3.05 7.87 -10.75
CA GLN A 69 -3.25 8.59 -12.01
C GLN A 69 -2.42 9.87 -12.09
N LYS A 70 -2.19 10.55 -10.97
CA LYS A 70 -1.72 11.95 -10.94
C LYS A 70 -0.32 12.12 -10.35
N ASP A 71 0.17 11.14 -9.58
CA ASP A 71 1.46 11.26 -8.89
C ASP A 71 2.47 10.19 -9.35
N PRO A 72 3.26 10.49 -10.39
CA PRO A 72 4.31 9.60 -10.88
C PRO A 72 5.41 9.31 -9.86
N MET A 73 5.72 10.28 -8.98
CA MET A 73 6.75 10.12 -7.96
C MET A 73 6.35 9.05 -6.94
N THR A 74 5.13 9.12 -6.43
CA THR A 74 4.59 8.10 -5.54
C THR A 74 4.60 6.71 -6.19
N MET A 75 4.17 6.59 -7.44
CA MET A 75 4.16 5.30 -8.13
C MET A 75 5.57 4.73 -8.33
N GLN A 76 6.57 5.57 -8.62
CA GLN A 76 7.95 5.13 -8.74
C GLN A 76 8.51 4.66 -7.38
N ILE A 77 8.27 5.42 -6.30
CA ILE A 77 8.65 5.02 -4.94
C ILE A 77 8.06 3.66 -4.59
N TYR A 78 6.79 3.44 -4.87
CA TYR A 78 6.14 2.15 -4.62
C TYR A 78 6.79 1.02 -5.43
N ALA A 79 7.05 1.22 -6.73
CA ALA A 79 7.71 0.21 -7.58
C ALA A 79 9.09 -0.17 -7.02
N ASP A 80 9.86 0.84 -6.60
CA ASP A 80 11.21 0.65 -6.04
C ASP A 80 11.16 -0.06 -4.67
N VAL A 81 10.24 0.33 -3.78
CA VAL A 81 10.09 -0.26 -2.43
C VAL A 81 9.60 -1.70 -2.49
N ILE A 82 8.56 -1.99 -3.29
CA ILE A 82 8.01 -3.35 -3.38
C ILE A 82 8.81 -4.26 -4.32
N ASN A 83 9.77 -3.68 -5.05
CA ASN A 83 10.58 -4.35 -6.08
C ASN A 83 9.73 -5.14 -7.07
N MET A 84 8.67 -4.51 -7.58
CA MET A 84 7.77 -5.10 -8.58
C MET A 84 7.30 -4.04 -9.57
N PRO A 85 7.08 -4.42 -10.86
CA PRO A 85 6.44 -3.52 -11.80
C PRO A 85 5.01 -3.16 -11.36
N ILE A 86 4.65 -1.87 -11.47
CA ILE A 86 3.30 -1.38 -11.17
C ILE A 86 2.57 -1.07 -12.47
N LYS A 87 1.42 -1.70 -12.65
CA LYS A 87 0.45 -1.41 -13.71
C LYS A 87 -0.59 -0.43 -13.19
N ILE A 88 -0.98 0.53 -14.00
CA ILE A 88 -1.97 1.55 -13.62
C ILE A 88 -3.32 1.20 -14.26
N ALA A 89 -4.34 1.02 -13.43
CA ALA A 89 -5.70 0.84 -13.93
C ALA A 89 -6.16 2.11 -14.68
N ASP A 90 -6.70 1.96 -15.88
CA ASP A 90 -7.23 3.09 -16.66
C ASP A 90 -8.66 3.41 -16.25
N CYS A 91 -8.82 3.74 -14.96
CA CYS A 91 -10.08 4.11 -14.37
C CYS A 91 -9.85 5.02 -13.15
N GLU A 92 -10.44 6.21 -13.16
CA GLU A 92 -10.36 7.14 -12.03
C GLU A 92 -11.16 6.66 -10.82
N GLN A 93 -12.26 5.93 -11.05
CA GLN A 93 -13.19 5.44 -10.03
C GLN A 93 -13.11 3.90 -9.92
N GLY A 94 -11.93 3.36 -9.65
CA GLY A 94 -11.68 1.92 -9.62
C GLY A 94 -12.63 1.15 -8.68
N GLY A 95 -12.98 1.70 -7.51
CA GLY A 95 -13.93 1.10 -6.60
C GLY A 95 -15.36 1.01 -7.18
N ALA A 96 -15.82 2.06 -7.85
CA ALA A 96 -17.12 2.07 -8.51
C ALA A 96 -17.17 1.09 -9.69
N LEU A 97 -16.09 1.03 -10.49
CA LEU A 97 -15.97 0.05 -11.57
C LEU A 97 -16.00 -1.39 -11.03
N GLY A 98 -15.27 -1.68 -9.97
CA GLY A 98 -15.29 -2.99 -9.32
C GLY A 98 -16.70 -3.38 -8.86
N SER A 99 -17.43 -2.46 -8.20
CA SER A 99 -18.82 -2.68 -7.80
C SER A 99 -19.75 -2.91 -9.01
N ALA A 100 -19.55 -2.19 -10.10
CA ALA A 100 -20.31 -2.39 -11.35
C ALA A 100 -20.03 -3.77 -11.97
N ILE A 101 -18.78 -4.24 -11.96
CA ILE A 101 -18.41 -5.59 -12.43
C ILE A 101 -19.11 -6.65 -11.59
N TYR A 102 -19.13 -6.53 -10.25
CA TYR A 102 -19.87 -7.44 -9.38
C TYR A 102 -21.37 -7.44 -9.68
N GLY A 103 -21.96 -6.26 -9.89
CA GLY A 103 -23.37 -6.13 -10.26
C GLY A 103 -23.69 -6.78 -11.62
N ALA A 104 -22.83 -6.60 -12.61
CA ALA A 104 -22.97 -7.24 -13.92
C ALA A 104 -22.85 -8.77 -13.83
N CYS A 105 -21.94 -9.29 -13.02
CA CYS A 105 -21.84 -10.74 -12.78
C CYS A 105 -23.06 -11.29 -12.04
N ALA A 106 -23.60 -10.54 -11.08
CA ALA A 106 -24.82 -10.95 -10.37
C ALA A 106 -26.05 -10.99 -11.30
N ALA A 107 -26.08 -10.16 -12.35
CA ALA A 107 -27.14 -10.22 -13.37
C ALA A 107 -27.03 -11.45 -14.27
N GLY A 108 -25.83 -11.93 -14.54
CA GLY A 108 -25.52 -13.04 -15.43
C GLY A 108 -25.52 -12.68 -16.92
N ALA A 109 -24.90 -13.50 -17.75
CA ALA A 109 -24.77 -13.26 -19.18
C ALA A 109 -26.14 -13.20 -19.91
N ASP A 110 -27.11 -13.99 -19.46
CA ASP A 110 -28.50 -14.00 -20.02
C ASP A 110 -29.19 -12.63 -19.93
N LYS A 111 -28.76 -11.78 -19.02
CA LYS A 111 -29.30 -10.42 -18.82
C LYS A 111 -28.31 -9.32 -19.27
N GLY A 112 -27.35 -9.69 -20.10
CA GLY A 112 -26.35 -8.76 -20.62
C GLY A 112 -25.19 -8.46 -19.67
N GLY A 113 -25.04 -9.25 -18.61
CA GLY A 113 -23.90 -9.22 -17.70
C GLY A 113 -22.82 -10.25 -18.06
N TYR A 114 -22.15 -10.81 -17.05
CA TYR A 114 -21.06 -11.77 -17.19
C TYR A 114 -21.26 -12.96 -16.26
N ASP A 115 -20.82 -14.15 -16.68
CA ASP A 115 -20.94 -15.36 -15.86
C ASP A 115 -19.80 -15.52 -14.84
N SER A 116 -18.69 -14.76 -15.02
CA SER A 116 -17.61 -14.74 -14.05
C SER A 116 -17.05 -13.34 -13.84
N LEU A 117 -16.42 -13.13 -12.67
CA LEU A 117 -15.69 -11.89 -12.38
C LEU A 117 -14.50 -11.70 -13.31
N TYR A 118 -13.89 -12.78 -13.77
CA TYR A 118 -12.76 -12.74 -14.71
C TYR A 118 -13.19 -12.18 -16.06
N ASP A 119 -14.32 -12.62 -16.59
CA ASP A 119 -14.86 -12.15 -17.87
C ASP A 119 -15.28 -10.68 -17.77
N GLY A 120 -15.97 -10.31 -16.67
CA GLY A 120 -16.35 -8.94 -16.40
C GLY A 120 -15.12 -8.02 -16.24
N ALA A 121 -14.09 -8.45 -15.52
CA ALA A 121 -12.87 -7.69 -15.35
C ALA A 121 -12.06 -7.60 -16.68
N ALA A 122 -12.02 -8.64 -17.48
CA ALA A 122 -11.35 -8.63 -18.79
C ALA A 122 -12.04 -7.68 -19.78
N ALA A 123 -13.38 -7.63 -19.73
CA ALA A 123 -14.16 -6.77 -20.64
C ALA A 123 -14.15 -5.29 -20.23
N LEU A 124 -14.22 -4.99 -18.94
CA LEU A 124 -14.43 -3.64 -18.41
C LEU A 124 -13.18 -3.04 -17.75
N GLY A 125 -12.26 -3.87 -17.26
CA GLY A 125 -11.01 -3.45 -16.62
C GLY A 125 -9.94 -3.13 -17.66
N LYS A 126 -9.62 -1.84 -17.82
CA LYS A 126 -8.53 -1.40 -18.68
C LYS A 126 -7.29 -1.05 -17.86
N VAL A 127 -6.12 -1.25 -18.45
CA VAL A 127 -4.82 -0.90 -17.89
C VAL A 127 -4.13 0.06 -18.85
N LYS A 128 -3.49 1.10 -18.31
CA LYS A 128 -2.72 2.05 -19.12
C LYS A 128 -1.46 1.38 -19.66
N ASP A 129 -0.98 1.84 -20.81
CA ASP A 129 0.31 1.41 -21.36
C ASP A 129 1.48 1.79 -20.46
N LYS A 130 1.34 2.89 -19.72
CA LYS A 130 2.36 3.37 -18.78
C LYS A 130 2.47 2.44 -17.58
N MET A 131 3.67 1.92 -17.37
CA MET A 131 4.06 1.13 -16.21
C MET A 131 5.22 1.80 -15.48
N TYR A 132 5.37 1.49 -14.19
CA TYR A 132 6.52 1.88 -13.39
C TYR A 132 7.34 0.64 -13.07
N TYR A 133 8.61 0.66 -13.43
CA TYR A 133 9.53 -0.44 -13.17
C TYR A 133 10.47 -0.07 -12.02
N PRO A 134 10.84 -1.03 -11.16
CA PRO A 134 11.81 -0.78 -10.10
C PRO A 134 13.17 -0.40 -10.66
N ILE A 135 13.80 0.61 -10.06
CA ILE A 135 15.15 1.07 -10.39
C ILE A 135 16.12 0.34 -9.44
N PRO A 136 17.07 -0.50 -9.95
CA PRO A 136 17.89 -1.37 -9.11
C PRO A 136 18.62 -0.63 -7.98
N GLU A 137 19.18 0.53 -8.26
CA GLU A 137 19.94 1.33 -7.28
C GLU A 137 19.03 1.81 -6.14
N ASN A 138 17.79 2.20 -6.46
CA ASN A 138 16.79 2.60 -5.48
C ASN A 138 16.32 1.39 -4.65
N VAL A 139 16.13 0.23 -5.30
CA VAL A 139 15.73 -1.01 -4.62
C VAL A 139 16.75 -1.40 -3.56
N GLU A 140 18.05 -1.31 -3.85
CA GLU A 140 19.12 -1.60 -2.86
C GLU A 140 19.04 -0.68 -1.64
N LEU A 141 18.81 0.62 -1.87
CA LEU A 141 18.65 1.58 -0.78
C LEU A 141 17.37 1.29 0.03
N TYR A 142 16.24 1.08 -0.66
CA TYR A 142 14.98 0.82 0.00
C TYR A 142 14.96 -0.52 0.75
N ASN A 143 15.71 -1.52 0.33
CA ASN A 143 15.88 -2.75 1.09
C ASN A 143 16.52 -2.50 2.47
N LYS A 144 17.54 -1.62 2.54
CA LYS A 144 18.18 -1.24 3.81
C LYS A 144 17.20 -0.48 4.72
N LEU A 145 16.48 0.49 4.15
CA LEU A 145 15.49 1.27 4.90
C LEU A 145 14.28 0.41 5.34
N TYR A 146 13.88 -0.53 4.52
CA TYR A 146 12.80 -1.46 4.86
C TYR A 146 13.17 -2.40 6.02
N ALA A 147 14.42 -2.85 6.11
CA ALA A 147 14.88 -3.62 7.25
C ALA A 147 14.74 -2.84 8.57
N GLU A 148 15.08 -1.55 8.58
CA GLU A 148 14.86 -0.69 9.75
C GLU A 148 13.36 -0.46 10.03
N TYR A 149 12.55 -0.31 8.97
CA TYR A 149 11.10 -0.23 9.11
C TYR A 149 10.53 -1.50 9.77
N GLU A 150 10.98 -2.69 9.36
CA GLU A 150 10.52 -3.97 9.94
C GLU A 150 10.89 -4.10 11.43
N LEU A 151 12.10 -3.71 11.82
CA LEU A 151 12.51 -3.68 13.21
C LEU A 151 11.59 -2.79 14.06
N LEU A 152 11.31 -1.57 13.59
CA LEU A 152 10.42 -0.65 14.29
C LEU A 152 8.96 -1.13 14.27
N HIS A 153 8.51 -1.72 13.15
CA HIS A 153 7.17 -2.29 13.03
C HIS A 153 6.96 -3.40 14.06
N ASP A 154 7.90 -4.31 14.22
CA ASP A 154 7.76 -5.41 15.15
C ASP A 154 7.96 -4.93 16.60
N TYR A 155 8.91 -4.04 16.87
CA TYR A 155 9.17 -3.48 18.20
C TYR A 155 7.95 -2.76 18.80
N PHE A 156 7.25 -1.94 18.03
CA PHE A 156 6.06 -1.23 18.51
C PHE A 156 4.76 -2.01 18.25
N GLY A 157 4.70 -2.81 17.22
CA GLY A 157 3.46 -3.46 16.78
C GLY A 157 3.21 -4.83 17.40
N ARG A 158 4.28 -5.53 17.86
CA ARG A 158 4.16 -6.88 18.43
C ARG A 158 4.30 -6.96 19.95
N GLY A 159 4.32 -5.82 20.62
CA GLY A 159 4.23 -5.75 22.08
C GLY A 159 5.54 -5.62 22.82
N ASP A 160 6.68 -5.45 22.16
CA ASP A 160 7.96 -5.19 22.85
C ASP A 160 7.96 -3.81 23.51
N ASN A 161 7.21 -2.84 22.97
CA ASN A 161 7.07 -1.52 23.54
C ASN A 161 5.67 -0.91 23.34
N ASP A 162 4.91 -0.84 24.41
CA ASP A 162 3.53 -0.30 24.43
C ASP A 162 3.44 1.23 24.58
N VAL A 163 4.50 1.98 24.30
CA VAL A 163 4.50 3.44 24.49
C VAL A 163 3.35 4.14 23.74
N MET A 164 3.00 3.69 22.53
CA MET A 164 1.90 4.29 21.75
C MET A 164 0.56 4.14 22.47
N LYS A 165 0.28 2.96 23.04
CA LYS A 165 -0.93 2.67 23.80
C LYS A 165 -0.97 3.46 25.12
N ARG A 166 0.16 3.57 25.82
CA ARG A 166 0.26 4.39 27.05
C ARG A 166 0.01 5.87 26.77
N LEU A 167 0.60 6.42 25.70
CA LEU A 167 0.36 7.81 25.30
C LEU A 167 -1.12 8.06 24.92
N LYS A 168 -1.75 7.10 24.23
CA LYS A 168 -3.17 7.18 23.90
C LYS A 168 -4.05 7.14 25.14
N ALA A 169 -3.73 6.30 26.11
CA ALA A 169 -4.45 6.25 27.40
C ALA A 169 -4.34 7.56 28.17
N ILE A 170 -3.14 8.17 28.26
CA ILE A 170 -2.93 9.47 28.89
C ILE A 170 -3.75 10.57 28.18
N LYS A 171 -3.81 10.56 26.85
CA LYS A 171 -4.58 11.54 26.09
C LYS A 171 -6.08 11.45 26.35
N ASN A 172 -6.59 10.27 26.70
CA ASN A 172 -8.03 9.99 26.87
C ASN A 172 -8.46 10.04 28.34
N SER A 173 -7.53 10.23 29.28
CA SER A 173 -7.80 10.44 30.70
C SER A 173 -8.12 11.90 30.99
#